data_a89588240df04c23c5ed02874fe9a01c
#
_entry.id   a89588240df04c23c5ed02874fe9a01c
#
_cell.length_a   1.000
_cell.length_b   1.000
_cell.length_c   1.000
_cell.angle_alpha   90.00
_cell.angle_beta   90.00
_cell.angle_gamma   90.00
#
_symmetry.space_group_name_H-M   'P 1'
#
loop_
_entity.id
_entity.type
_entity.pdbx_description
1 polymer ?
#
loop_
_entity_poly.entity_id
_entity_poly.type
_entity_poly.pdbx_seq_one_letter_code
_entity_poly.pdbx_strand_id
1 'polypeptide(L)'
;ADRGVLRLPRGGEALLDLTWVGNVVHAMRLATDTPGLISGEAFNITNHEPQRLVEMLGSLLGDELQIRYRVASVPWPLLSLVAQGMEIHGHLTGTEPRLTRYSAGTVSFDMTLSQEKAITRLGYRPPVSLAEGVRLTGAWLRERRG
;
A
#
# COMPACT_ATOMS: atom_id res chain seq x y z
N ALA A 1 -15.04 10.57 6.70
CA ALA A 1 -13.75 11.21 7.00
C ALA A 1 -14.03 12.60 7.58
N ASP A 2 -13.65 12.83 8.83
CA ASP A 2 -13.65 14.16 9.41
C ASP A 2 -12.75 15.03 8.54
N ARG A 3 -13.33 16.11 8.02
CA ARG A 3 -12.66 16.98 7.04
C ARG A 3 -11.31 17.45 7.59
N GLY A 4 -10.23 16.96 6.99
CA GLY A 4 -8.88 17.41 7.26
C GLY A 4 -8.11 16.71 8.39
N VAL A 5 -8.54 15.53 8.88
CA VAL A 5 -7.75 14.71 9.81
C VAL A 5 -7.55 13.32 9.27
N LEU A 6 -6.29 12.97 9.01
CA LEU A 6 -5.84 11.65 8.59
C LEU A 6 -5.32 10.89 9.82
N ARG A 7 -6.07 9.89 10.26
CA ARG A 7 -5.67 9.05 11.40
C ARG A 7 -4.80 7.90 10.90
N LEU A 8 -3.52 7.92 11.25
CA LEU A 8 -2.56 6.89 10.84
C LEU A 8 -2.05 6.11 12.05
N PRO A 9 -1.95 4.78 11.93
CA PRO A 9 -1.26 3.98 12.93
C PRO A 9 0.15 4.51 13.15
N ARG A 10 0.54 4.72 14.40
CA ARG A 10 1.87 5.22 14.78
C ARG A 10 2.34 6.47 13.99
N GLY A 11 1.38 7.31 13.54
CA GLY A 11 1.67 8.49 12.73
C GLY A 11 2.00 8.21 11.26
N GLY A 12 1.93 6.97 10.81
CA GLY A 12 2.30 6.57 9.44
C GLY A 12 3.80 6.42 9.23
N GLU A 13 4.56 6.22 10.30
CA GLU A 13 6.02 6.11 10.26
C GLU A 13 6.53 4.75 9.73
N ALA A 14 5.63 3.79 9.51
CA ALA A 14 6.00 2.48 8.97
C ALA A 14 6.61 2.61 7.58
N LEU A 15 7.74 1.91 7.36
CA LEU A 15 8.42 1.81 6.09
C LEU A 15 7.77 0.69 5.27
N LEU A 16 7.21 1.04 4.13
CA LEU A 16 6.43 0.11 3.30
C LEU A 16 6.96 0.08 1.87
N ASP A 17 6.94 -1.11 1.28
CA ASP A 17 7.11 -1.30 -0.16
C ASP A 17 5.77 -1.06 -0.87
N LEU A 18 5.58 0.14 -1.36
CA LEU A 18 4.44 0.52 -2.15
C LEU A 18 4.70 0.24 -3.63
N THR A 19 3.68 -0.19 -4.35
CA THR A 19 3.84 -0.57 -5.75
C THR A 19 2.81 0.15 -6.62
N TRP A 20 3.26 0.87 -7.63
CA TRP A 20 2.35 1.42 -8.63
C TRP A 20 1.76 0.30 -9.49
N VAL A 21 0.45 0.37 -9.75
CA VAL A 21 -0.29 -0.70 -10.43
C VAL A 21 0.28 -1.06 -11.81
N GLY A 22 0.79 -0.08 -12.55
CA GLY A 22 1.42 -0.34 -13.86
C GLY A 22 2.67 -1.19 -13.79
N ASN A 23 3.42 -1.11 -12.69
CA ASN A 23 4.58 -1.97 -12.45
C ASN A 23 4.16 -3.42 -12.16
N VAL A 24 3.02 -3.61 -11.48
CA VAL A 24 2.43 -4.95 -11.30
C VAL A 24 2.00 -5.54 -12.65
N VAL A 25 1.32 -4.75 -13.49
CA VAL A 25 0.93 -5.19 -14.84
C VAL A 25 2.14 -5.53 -15.70
N HIS A 26 3.23 -4.74 -15.59
CA HIS A 26 4.49 -5.05 -16.27
C HIS A 26 5.06 -6.39 -15.80
N ALA A 27 5.09 -6.64 -14.48
CA ALA A 27 5.56 -7.93 -13.96
C ALA A 27 4.70 -9.11 -14.42
N MET A 28 3.39 -8.95 -14.50
CA MET A 28 2.47 -9.97 -15.03
C MET A 28 2.79 -10.30 -16.49
N ARG A 29 3.07 -9.28 -17.34
CA ARG A 29 3.50 -9.50 -18.73
C ARG A 29 4.81 -10.26 -18.80
N LEU A 30 5.82 -9.85 -18.01
CA LEU A 30 7.09 -10.59 -17.95
C LEU A 30 6.87 -12.05 -17.55
N ALA A 31 5.97 -12.32 -16.59
CA ALA A 31 5.68 -13.70 -16.18
C ALA A 31 5.03 -14.53 -17.29
N THR A 32 4.20 -13.93 -18.16
CA THR A 32 3.59 -14.62 -19.31
C THR A 32 4.61 -14.87 -20.44
N ASP A 33 5.56 -13.97 -20.59
CA ASP A 33 6.50 -13.99 -21.72
C ASP A 33 7.82 -14.71 -21.38
N THR A 34 8.08 -15.05 -20.11
CA THR A 34 9.31 -15.70 -19.68
C THR A 34 9.25 -17.22 -19.87
N PRO A 35 10.08 -17.79 -20.75
CA PRO A 35 10.12 -19.23 -20.95
C PRO A 35 10.63 -19.97 -19.70
N GLY A 36 10.10 -21.16 -19.46
CA GLY A 36 10.59 -22.04 -18.39
C GLY A 36 10.18 -21.64 -16.98
N LEU A 37 9.22 -20.73 -16.81
CA LEU A 37 8.56 -20.55 -15.53
C LEU A 37 7.70 -21.75 -15.17
N ILE A 38 7.84 -22.21 -13.93
CA ILE A 38 7.02 -23.30 -13.40
C ILE A 38 5.69 -22.72 -12.93
N SER A 39 4.58 -23.34 -13.34
CA SER A 39 3.24 -22.95 -12.88
C SER A 39 3.16 -22.98 -11.34
N GLY A 40 2.58 -21.93 -10.75
CA GLY A 40 2.44 -21.79 -9.30
C GLY A 40 3.63 -21.13 -8.62
N GLU A 41 4.64 -20.63 -9.34
CA GLU A 41 5.68 -19.82 -8.73
C GLU A 41 5.13 -18.46 -8.24
N ALA A 42 5.45 -18.10 -6.98
CA ALA A 42 5.13 -16.81 -6.42
C ALA A 42 6.32 -15.85 -6.51
N PHE A 43 6.03 -14.58 -6.78
CA PHE A 43 6.99 -13.49 -6.87
C PHE A 43 6.55 -12.29 -6.05
N ASN A 44 7.45 -11.72 -5.26
CA ASN A 44 7.23 -10.41 -4.67
C ASN A 44 7.50 -9.34 -5.73
N ILE A 45 6.53 -8.47 -5.94
CA ILE A 45 6.64 -7.35 -6.88
C ILE A 45 6.48 -6.05 -6.11
N THR A 46 7.53 -5.23 -6.12
CA THR A 46 7.54 -3.92 -5.47
C THR A 46 8.14 -2.87 -6.39
N ASN A 47 8.04 -1.59 -6.00
CA ASN A 47 8.79 -0.53 -6.68
C ASN A 47 10.28 -0.53 -6.31
N HIS A 48 10.70 -1.31 -5.30
CA HIS A 48 12.05 -1.31 -4.74
C HIS A 48 12.50 0.07 -4.20
N GLU A 49 11.53 0.84 -3.77
CA GLU A 49 11.68 2.18 -3.22
C GLU A 49 10.86 2.25 -1.92
N PRO A 50 11.32 1.58 -0.82
CA PRO A 50 10.60 1.62 0.44
C PRO A 50 10.48 3.06 0.94
N GLN A 51 9.27 3.45 1.33
CA GLN A 51 8.96 4.80 1.79
C GLN A 51 8.05 4.77 3.00
N ARG A 52 8.12 5.81 3.85
CA ARG A 52 7.18 5.95 4.97
C ARG A 52 5.78 6.24 4.43
N LEU A 53 4.78 5.58 5.02
CA LEU A 53 3.38 5.76 4.60
C LEU A 53 2.94 7.22 4.66
N VAL A 54 3.36 7.97 5.70
CA VAL A 54 3.02 9.39 5.86
C VAL A 54 3.62 10.27 4.76
N GLU A 55 4.82 9.95 4.29
CA GLU A 55 5.49 10.69 3.21
C GLU A 55 4.78 10.48 1.87
N MET A 56 4.48 9.22 1.53
CA MET A 56 3.73 8.89 0.30
C MET A 56 2.34 9.52 0.29
N LEU A 57 1.63 9.47 1.42
CA LEU A 57 0.32 10.13 1.54
C LEU A 57 0.45 11.65 1.49
N GLY A 58 1.56 12.22 1.99
CA GLY A 58 1.89 13.63 1.87
C GLY A 58 2.00 14.05 0.42
N SER A 59 2.80 13.33 -0.36
CA SER A 59 2.97 13.58 -1.79
C SER A 59 1.65 13.43 -2.55
N LEU A 60 0.88 12.38 -2.31
CA LEU A 60 -0.39 12.18 -3.01
C LEU A 60 -1.45 13.21 -2.62
N LEU A 61 -1.71 13.36 -1.32
CA LEU A 61 -2.81 14.20 -0.85
C LEU A 61 -2.44 15.68 -0.84
N GLY A 62 -1.21 16.02 -0.39
CA GLY A 62 -0.74 17.38 -0.28
C GLY A 62 -0.30 17.95 -1.61
N ASP A 63 0.66 17.31 -2.27
CA ASP A 63 1.30 17.87 -3.47
C ASP A 63 0.42 17.67 -4.72
N GLU A 64 -0.09 16.44 -4.95
CA GLU A 64 -0.84 16.14 -6.15
C GLU A 64 -2.31 16.57 -6.07
N LEU A 65 -2.99 16.33 -4.96
CA LEU A 65 -4.41 16.58 -4.81
C LEU A 65 -4.74 17.92 -4.12
N GLN A 66 -3.74 18.62 -3.60
CA GLN A 66 -3.88 19.91 -2.90
C GLN A 66 -4.90 19.85 -1.73
N ILE A 67 -4.98 18.70 -1.07
CA ILE A 67 -5.89 18.49 0.06
C ILE A 67 -5.16 18.88 1.35
N ARG A 68 -5.71 19.84 2.08
CA ARG A 68 -5.21 20.21 3.41
C ARG A 68 -5.69 19.20 4.44
N TYR A 69 -4.76 18.62 5.17
CA TYR A 69 -5.04 17.67 6.25
C TYR A 69 -4.02 17.80 7.39
N ARG A 70 -4.36 17.21 8.52
CA ARG A 70 -3.44 17.01 9.65
C ARG A 70 -3.34 15.53 9.94
N VAL A 71 -2.15 15.04 10.24
CA VAL A 71 -1.95 13.66 10.67
C VAL A 71 -2.20 13.57 12.16
N ALA A 72 -3.04 12.63 12.58
CA ALA A 72 -3.24 12.23 13.96
C ALA A 72 -2.72 10.81 14.14
N SER A 73 -1.77 10.63 15.04
CA SER A 73 -1.20 9.32 15.35
C SER A 73 -2.18 8.52 16.22
N VAL A 74 -2.40 7.27 15.83
CA VAL A 74 -3.18 6.30 16.60
C VAL A 74 -2.22 5.27 17.20
N PRO A 75 -2.14 5.17 18.55
CA PRO A 75 -1.29 4.17 19.20
C PRO A 75 -1.72 2.74 18.83
N TRP A 76 -0.74 1.87 18.59
CA TRP A 76 -0.99 0.48 18.23
C TRP A 76 -1.90 -0.28 19.21
N PRO A 77 -1.74 -0.17 20.55
CA PRO A 77 -2.62 -0.91 21.47
C PRO A 77 -4.10 -0.54 21.32
N LEU A 78 -4.39 0.76 21.12
CA LEU A 78 -5.76 1.23 20.89
C LEU A 78 -6.31 0.70 19.56
N LEU A 79 -5.52 0.77 18.50
CA LEU A 79 -5.93 0.29 17.18
C LEU A 79 -6.18 -1.21 17.18
N SER A 80 -5.29 -1.98 17.83
CA SER A 80 -5.41 -3.44 17.97
C SER A 80 -6.67 -3.84 18.76
N LEU A 81 -6.99 -3.11 19.83
CA LEU A 81 -8.21 -3.34 20.62
C LEU A 81 -9.48 -3.09 19.80
N VAL A 82 -9.52 -1.98 19.05
CA VAL A 82 -10.64 -1.66 18.16
C VAL A 82 -10.79 -2.72 17.08
N ALA A 83 -9.71 -3.12 16.42
CA ALA A 83 -9.72 -4.17 15.40
C ALA A 83 -10.23 -5.50 15.95
N GLN A 84 -9.78 -5.89 17.14
CA GLN A 84 -10.25 -7.11 17.81
C GLN A 84 -11.77 -7.05 18.11
N GLY A 85 -12.27 -5.93 18.58
CA GLY A 85 -13.70 -5.74 18.80
C GLY A 85 -14.51 -5.87 17.50
N MET A 86 -13.99 -5.33 16.39
CA MET A 86 -14.63 -5.46 15.07
C MET A 86 -14.58 -6.88 14.53
N GLU A 87 -13.49 -7.63 14.76
CA GLU A 87 -13.38 -9.05 14.40
C GLU A 87 -14.40 -9.90 15.17
N ILE A 88 -14.52 -9.69 16.50
CA ILE A 88 -15.51 -10.39 17.33
C ILE A 88 -16.93 -10.07 16.85
N HIS A 89 -17.24 -8.79 16.63
CA HIS A 89 -18.55 -8.38 16.10
C HIS A 89 -18.84 -9.04 14.75
N GLY A 90 -17.86 -9.06 13.84
CA GLY A 90 -17.97 -9.71 12.53
C GLY A 90 -18.29 -11.20 12.64
N HIS A 91 -17.60 -11.91 13.55
CA HIS A 91 -17.89 -13.32 13.82
C HIS A 91 -19.30 -13.56 14.37
N LEU A 92 -19.80 -12.69 15.23
CA LEU A 92 -21.14 -12.83 15.81
C LEU A 92 -22.27 -12.48 14.86
N THR A 93 -22.04 -11.54 13.94
CA THR A 93 -23.06 -11.02 13.02
C THR A 93 -22.96 -11.58 11.60
N GLY A 94 -21.92 -12.35 11.29
CA GLY A 94 -21.63 -12.82 9.94
C GLY A 94 -21.23 -11.70 8.96
N THR A 95 -20.84 -10.53 9.48
CA THR A 95 -20.42 -9.38 8.66
C THR A 95 -18.90 -9.30 8.57
N GLU A 96 -18.38 -8.92 7.41
CA GLU A 96 -16.94 -8.73 7.24
C GLU A 96 -16.45 -7.51 8.03
N PRO A 97 -15.45 -7.65 8.93
CA PRO A 97 -14.94 -6.53 9.71
C PRO A 97 -14.19 -5.55 8.80
N ARG A 98 -14.50 -4.25 8.94
CA ARG A 98 -13.83 -3.18 8.17
C ARG A 98 -12.36 -3.01 8.53
N LEU A 99 -11.95 -3.44 9.72
CA LEU A 99 -10.58 -3.39 10.21
C LEU A 99 -10.30 -4.69 10.95
N THR A 100 -9.23 -5.36 10.57
CA THR A 100 -8.69 -6.53 11.25
C THR A 100 -7.35 -6.19 11.89
N ARG A 101 -6.92 -6.95 12.89
CA ARG A 101 -5.58 -6.80 13.46
C ARG A 101 -4.50 -7.03 12.42
N TYR A 102 -4.75 -7.92 11.46
CA TYR A 102 -3.84 -8.14 10.34
C TYR A 102 -3.70 -6.89 9.48
N SER A 103 -4.81 -6.33 8.97
CA SER A 103 -4.77 -5.14 8.12
C SER A 103 -4.25 -3.89 8.85
N ALA A 104 -4.54 -3.76 10.15
CA ALA A 104 -3.94 -2.72 10.97
C ALA A 104 -2.43 -2.90 11.13
N GLY A 105 -1.97 -4.16 11.30
CA GLY A 105 -0.54 -4.51 11.44
C GLY A 105 0.27 -4.18 10.20
N THR A 106 -0.26 -4.48 9.00
CA THR A 106 0.46 -4.26 7.72
C THR A 106 0.82 -2.79 7.46
N VAL A 107 0.08 -1.85 8.04
CA VAL A 107 0.34 -0.41 7.90
C VAL A 107 0.93 0.24 9.18
N SER A 108 1.13 -0.56 10.23
CA SER A 108 1.68 -0.08 11.52
C SER A 108 3.15 -0.39 11.71
N PHE A 109 3.67 -1.38 11.00
CA PHE A 109 5.03 -1.88 11.16
C PHE A 109 5.73 -1.92 9.80
N ASP A 110 7.06 -1.83 9.84
CA ASP A 110 7.87 -1.89 8.62
C ASP A 110 7.62 -3.21 7.90
N MET A 111 7.32 -3.11 6.61
CA MET A 111 7.08 -4.25 5.74
C MET A 111 7.75 -3.99 4.39
N THR A 112 8.96 -4.51 4.25
CA THR A 112 9.70 -4.49 3.00
C THR A 112 9.92 -5.92 2.51
N LEU A 113 9.93 -6.11 1.20
CA LEU A 113 9.97 -7.42 0.57
C LEU A 113 11.20 -7.53 -0.34
N SER A 114 11.92 -8.66 -0.25
CA SER A 114 12.92 -8.96 -1.26
C SER A 114 12.24 -9.33 -2.58
N GLN A 115 12.65 -8.68 -3.66
CA GLN A 115 12.23 -9.01 -5.03
C GLN A 115 13.33 -9.66 -5.85
N GLU A 116 14.37 -10.18 -5.20
CA GLU A 116 15.52 -10.82 -5.88
C GLU A 116 15.09 -11.92 -6.84
N LYS A 117 14.10 -12.73 -6.44
CA LYS A 117 13.54 -13.77 -7.30
C LYS A 117 12.89 -13.18 -8.57
N ALA A 118 12.17 -12.08 -8.46
CA ALA A 118 11.56 -11.40 -9.60
C ALA A 118 12.63 -10.83 -10.54
N ILE A 119 13.68 -10.24 -9.97
CA ILE A 119 14.81 -9.71 -10.75
C ILE A 119 15.52 -10.84 -11.50
N THR A 120 15.87 -11.93 -10.83
CA THR A 120 16.69 -13.01 -11.41
C THR A 120 15.90 -13.91 -12.36
N ARG A 121 14.62 -14.18 -12.08
CA ARG A 121 13.80 -15.12 -12.85
C ARG A 121 12.97 -14.47 -13.96
N LEU A 122 12.48 -13.24 -13.72
CA LEU A 122 11.66 -12.49 -14.67
C LEU A 122 12.41 -11.36 -15.35
N GLY A 123 13.61 -11.00 -14.89
CA GLY A 123 14.29 -9.77 -15.31
C GLY A 123 13.52 -8.51 -14.89
N TYR A 124 12.67 -8.63 -13.87
CA TYR A 124 11.80 -7.53 -13.45
C TYR A 124 12.62 -6.33 -12.96
N ARG A 125 12.30 -5.18 -13.51
CA ARG A 125 12.71 -3.87 -13.01
C ARG A 125 11.49 -2.95 -13.10
N PRO A 126 11.15 -2.20 -12.05
CA PRO A 126 10.00 -1.30 -12.11
C PRO A 126 10.25 -0.21 -13.17
N PRO A 127 9.43 -0.13 -14.24
CA PRO A 127 9.63 0.89 -15.29
C PRO A 127 9.23 2.30 -14.85
N VAL A 128 8.43 2.41 -13.79
CA VAL A 128 7.94 3.68 -13.27
C VAL A 128 8.36 3.79 -11.81
N SER A 129 9.01 4.91 -11.45
CA SER A 129 9.39 5.20 -10.07
C SER A 129 8.17 5.38 -9.16
N LEU A 130 8.33 5.27 -7.84
CA LEU A 130 7.24 5.49 -6.90
C LEU A 130 6.70 6.93 -7.00
N ALA A 131 7.58 7.91 -7.10
CA ALA A 131 7.20 9.33 -7.25
C ALA A 131 6.35 9.56 -8.50
N GLU A 132 6.76 9.01 -9.64
CA GLU A 132 5.97 9.11 -10.87
C GLU A 132 4.65 8.34 -10.77
N GLY A 133 4.62 7.18 -10.13
CA GLY A 133 3.40 6.43 -9.84
C GLY A 133 2.41 7.22 -8.99
N VAL A 134 2.89 7.94 -7.98
CA VAL A 134 2.07 8.86 -7.16
C VAL A 134 1.50 9.99 -8.01
N ARG A 135 2.32 10.62 -8.86
CA ARG A 135 1.89 11.68 -9.78
C ARG A 135 0.79 11.19 -10.73
N LEU A 136 0.99 10.04 -11.36
CA LEU A 136 0.01 9.42 -12.26
C LEU A 136 -1.30 9.09 -11.54
N THR A 137 -1.21 8.59 -10.32
CA THR A 137 -2.38 8.30 -9.48
C THR A 137 -3.12 9.58 -9.11
N GLY A 138 -2.40 10.64 -8.77
CA GLY A 138 -2.97 11.96 -8.49
C GLY A 138 -3.69 12.54 -9.72
N ALA A 139 -3.10 12.44 -10.90
CA ALA A 139 -3.74 12.88 -12.16
C ALA A 139 -5.06 12.13 -12.40
N TRP A 140 -5.03 10.81 -12.32
CA TRP A 140 -6.22 9.97 -12.46
C TRP A 140 -7.33 10.30 -11.46
N LEU A 141 -6.97 10.56 -10.19
CA LEU A 141 -7.94 10.95 -9.16
C LEU A 141 -8.55 12.33 -9.44
N ARG A 142 -7.78 13.28 -9.98
CA ARG A 142 -8.31 14.60 -10.37
C ARG A 142 -9.34 14.50 -11.49
N GLU A 143 -9.06 13.72 -12.53
CA GLU A 143 -9.98 13.50 -13.64
C GLU A 143 -11.33 12.89 -13.20
N ARG A 144 -11.33 12.04 -12.16
CA ARG A 144 -12.56 11.43 -11.63
C ARG A 144 -13.35 12.30 -10.66
N ARG A 145 -12.78 13.42 -10.23
CA ARG A 145 -13.45 14.34 -9.30
C ARG A 145 -14.16 15.50 -10.03
N GLY A 146 -13.83 15.73 -11.29
CA GLY A 146 -14.52 16.69 -12.17
C GLY A 146 -15.73 16.04 -12.81
#